data_5b240d18be233e5c9973d241bd0064bb
#
_entry.id   5b240d18be233e5c9973d241bd0064bb
#
_cell.length_a   1.000
_cell.length_b   1.000
_cell.length_c   1.000
_cell.angle_alpha   90.00
_cell.angle_beta   90.00
_cell.angle_gamma   90.00
#
_symmetry.space_group_name_H-M   'P 1'
#
loop_
_entity.id
_entity.type
_entity.pdbx_description
1 polymer ?
#
loop_
_entity_poly.entity_id
_entity_poly.type
_entity_poly.pdbx_seq_one_letter_code
_entity_poly.pdbx_strand_id
1 'polypeptide(L)'
;MTNEEKEKVMDEYAKGNIDILISTTVIEVGVDVKNATVMVIFDADRFGLSTLHQLRGRVGRNSLQSYCYLISDKDTKRLKIMEEENDGYKISEADFKLRGQGDLFGSRQSGALSFKLSDVRKDYDLLVKVRDDVNELIK
;
A
#
# COMPACT_ATOMS: atom_id res chain seq x y z
N MET A 1 -9.62 -20.78 12.80
CA MET A 1 -10.95 -20.15 12.61
C MET A 1 -11.50 -20.53 11.24
N THR A 2 -12.73 -21.01 11.21
CA THR A 2 -13.47 -21.22 9.95
C THR A 2 -13.87 -19.88 9.31
N ASN A 3 -14.33 -19.88 8.07
CA ASN A 3 -14.80 -18.65 7.43
C ASN A 3 -16.03 -18.07 8.16
N GLU A 4 -16.95 -18.94 8.60
CA GLU A 4 -18.12 -18.53 9.38
C GLU A 4 -17.76 -17.86 10.71
N GLU A 5 -16.75 -18.39 11.43
CA GLU A 5 -16.27 -17.76 12.66
C GLU A 5 -15.64 -16.38 12.40
N LYS A 6 -14.91 -16.23 11.29
CA LYS A 6 -14.34 -14.93 10.89
C LYS A 6 -15.43 -13.91 10.58
N GLU A 7 -16.42 -14.30 9.80
CA GLU A 7 -17.55 -13.44 9.44
C GLU A 7 -18.31 -12.99 10.69
N LYS A 8 -18.56 -13.90 11.63
CA LYS A 8 -19.22 -13.58 12.91
C LYS A 8 -18.43 -12.57 13.73
N VAL A 9 -17.13 -12.76 13.88
CA VAL A 9 -16.25 -11.81 14.62
C VAL A 9 -16.24 -10.45 13.94
N MET A 10 -16.19 -10.42 12.62
CA MET A 10 -16.21 -9.17 11.86
C MET A 10 -17.54 -8.43 11.99
N ASP A 11 -18.66 -9.14 11.98
CA ASP A 11 -19.99 -8.58 12.17
C ASP A 11 -20.15 -7.98 13.58
N GLU A 12 -19.68 -8.68 14.62
CA GLU A 12 -19.67 -8.18 16.00
C GLU A 12 -18.77 -6.93 16.16
N TYR A 13 -17.62 -6.91 15.50
CA TYR A 13 -16.74 -5.74 15.48
C TYR A 13 -17.42 -4.56 14.75
N ALA A 14 -18.05 -4.80 13.61
CA ALA A 14 -18.76 -3.77 12.86
C ALA A 14 -19.97 -3.18 13.62
N LYS A 15 -20.62 -3.98 14.46
CA LYS A 15 -21.71 -3.55 15.37
C LYS A 15 -21.21 -2.77 16.59
N GLY A 16 -19.91 -2.76 16.85
CA GLY A 16 -19.32 -2.11 18.04
C GLY A 16 -19.41 -2.96 19.31
N ASN A 17 -19.67 -4.26 19.19
CA ASN A 17 -19.67 -5.19 20.32
C ASN A 17 -18.26 -5.66 20.70
N ILE A 18 -17.28 -5.37 19.85
CA ILE A 18 -15.86 -5.65 20.05
C ILE A 18 -15.09 -4.35 19.87
N ASP A 19 -14.30 -3.94 20.86
CA ASP A 19 -13.53 -2.70 20.85
C ASP A 19 -12.20 -2.85 20.08
N ILE A 20 -11.58 -4.04 20.13
CA ILE A 20 -10.27 -4.27 19.54
C ILE A 20 -10.31 -5.55 18.69
N LEU A 21 -9.93 -5.41 17.43
CA LEU A 21 -9.78 -6.53 16.51
C LEU A 21 -8.29 -6.78 16.24
N ILE A 22 -7.82 -7.99 16.54
CA ILE A 22 -6.46 -8.42 16.23
C ILE A 22 -6.53 -9.44 15.09
N SER A 23 -5.77 -9.19 14.03
CA SER A 23 -5.73 -10.09 12.90
C SER A 23 -4.36 -10.10 12.22
N THR A 24 -4.13 -11.11 11.39
CA THR A 24 -3.06 -11.10 10.39
C THR A 24 -3.52 -10.33 9.14
N THR A 25 -2.61 -10.08 8.19
CA THR A 25 -2.86 -9.31 6.96
C THR A 25 -3.99 -9.82 6.05
N VAL A 26 -4.61 -10.91 6.41
CA VAL A 26 -5.70 -11.55 5.64
C VAL A 26 -7.01 -10.74 5.63
N ILE A 27 -7.08 -9.58 6.30
CA ILE A 27 -8.19 -8.66 6.14
C ILE A 27 -8.03 -7.86 4.81
N GLU A 28 -7.73 -8.56 3.73
CA GLU A 28 -7.70 -7.97 2.39
C GLU A 28 -9.11 -7.74 1.82
N VAL A 29 -10.13 -8.36 2.39
CA VAL A 29 -11.45 -8.38 1.78
C VAL A 29 -12.44 -7.54 2.57
N GLY A 30 -12.75 -6.37 1.99
CA GLY A 30 -14.09 -5.79 1.99
C GLY A 30 -14.75 -5.39 3.31
N VAL A 31 -14.09 -5.47 4.46
CA VAL A 31 -14.72 -5.07 5.70
C VAL A 31 -14.54 -3.58 5.91
N ASP A 32 -15.59 -2.86 5.61
CA ASP A 32 -15.69 -1.42 5.86
C ASP A 32 -16.23 -1.20 7.28
N VAL A 33 -15.33 -1.10 8.26
CA VAL A 33 -15.73 -0.77 9.62
C VAL A 33 -15.68 0.75 9.78
N LYS A 34 -16.82 1.39 9.57
CA LYS A 34 -16.95 2.85 9.62
C LYS A 34 -16.50 3.47 10.93
N ASN A 35 -16.59 2.74 12.04
CA ASN A 35 -16.25 3.22 13.38
C ASN A 35 -14.80 2.95 13.78
N ALA A 36 -14.01 2.27 12.96
CA ALA A 36 -12.59 2.05 13.24
C ALA A 36 -11.81 3.36 13.06
N THR A 37 -11.26 3.87 14.15
CA THR A 37 -10.51 5.14 14.18
C THR A 37 -9.02 4.94 14.40
N VAL A 38 -8.60 3.75 14.85
CA VAL A 38 -7.20 3.47 15.12
C VAL A 38 -6.77 2.20 14.39
N MET A 39 -5.66 2.28 13.67
CA MET A 39 -4.97 1.17 13.05
C MET A 39 -3.57 1.07 13.66
N VAL A 40 -3.19 -0.12 14.07
CA VAL A 40 -1.81 -0.42 14.52
C VAL A 40 -1.25 -1.54 13.69
N ILE A 41 -0.12 -1.31 13.04
CA ILE A 41 0.55 -2.28 12.16
C ILE A 41 1.88 -2.65 12.80
N PHE A 42 2.00 -3.86 13.30
CA PHE A 42 3.25 -4.41 13.82
C PHE A 42 4.15 -4.91 12.70
N ASP A 43 5.47 -4.90 12.93
CA ASP A 43 6.48 -5.27 11.93
C ASP A 43 6.29 -4.53 10.59
N ALA A 44 5.98 -3.24 10.65
CA ALA A 44 5.61 -2.44 9.48
C ALA A 44 6.69 -2.41 8.39
N ASP A 45 7.97 -2.60 8.76
CA ASP A 45 9.10 -2.68 7.81
C ASP A 45 9.03 -3.90 6.87
N ARG A 46 8.24 -4.91 7.20
CA ARG A 46 8.05 -6.11 6.37
C ARG A 46 7.04 -5.92 5.25
N PHE A 47 6.23 -4.86 5.32
CA PHE A 47 5.19 -4.59 4.32
C PHE A 47 5.71 -3.69 3.19
N GLY A 48 5.15 -3.88 1.99
CA GLY A 48 5.32 -2.94 0.88
C GLY A 48 4.51 -1.66 1.09
N LEU A 49 4.93 -0.57 0.42
CA LEU A 49 4.24 0.72 0.51
C LEU A 49 2.76 0.63 0.11
N SER A 50 2.45 -0.10 -0.95
CA SER A 50 1.07 -0.30 -1.41
C SER A 50 0.21 -0.99 -0.34
N THR A 51 0.75 -2.01 0.34
CA THR A 51 0.04 -2.70 1.42
C THR A 51 -0.18 -1.79 2.63
N LEU A 52 0.85 -1.05 3.05
CA LEU A 52 0.73 -0.09 4.15
C LEU A 52 -0.31 1.00 3.84
N HIS A 53 -0.31 1.51 2.61
CA HIS A 53 -1.29 2.50 2.17
C HIS A 53 -2.72 1.94 2.18
N GLN A 54 -2.93 0.72 1.70
CA GLN A 54 -4.23 0.05 1.74
C GLN A 54 -4.72 -0.18 3.17
N LEU A 55 -3.83 -0.61 4.07
CA LEU A 55 -4.16 -0.81 5.49
C LEU A 55 -4.50 0.53 6.15
N ARG A 56 -3.70 1.58 5.95
CA ARG A 56 -3.99 2.93 6.45
C ARG A 56 -5.36 3.42 5.97
N GLY A 57 -5.72 3.14 4.73
CA GLY A 57 -7.02 3.49 4.15
C GLY A 57 -8.22 2.71 4.71
N ARG A 58 -8.02 1.80 5.65
CA ARG A 58 -9.12 1.10 6.34
C ARG A 58 -9.70 1.85 7.52
N VAL A 59 -9.01 2.87 8.01
CA VAL A 59 -9.50 3.81 9.03
C VAL A 59 -9.70 5.19 8.44
N GLY A 60 -10.41 6.08 9.14
CA GLY A 60 -10.63 7.45 8.69
C GLY A 60 -11.71 7.60 7.61
N ARG A 61 -12.67 6.67 7.57
CA ARG A 61 -13.79 6.71 6.61
C ARG A 61 -15.04 7.41 7.14
N ASN A 62 -14.93 8.04 8.28
CA ASN A 62 -15.96 8.84 8.91
C ASN A 62 -15.42 10.23 9.22
N SER A 63 -16.23 11.07 9.88
CA SER A 63 -15.83 12.41 10.32
C SER A 63 -14.94 12.44 11.58
N LEU A 64 -14.65 11.27 12.16
CA LEU A 64 -13.83 11.18 13.36
C LEU A 64 -12.34 11.24 13.02
N GLN A 65 -11.56 11.88 13.88
CA GLN A 65 -10.10 11.86 13.79
C GLN A 65 -9.60 10.40 13.87
N SER A 66 -8.76 10.01 12.95
CA SER A 66 -8.24 8.65 12.86
C SER A 66 -6.73 8.62 12.82
N TYR A 67 -6.16 7.56 13.34
CA TYR A 67 -4.72 7.38 13.49
C TYR A 67 -4.28 6.03 12.93
N CYS A 68 -3.12 6.02 12.30
CA CYS A 68 -2.45 4.80 11.86
C CYS A 68 -1.03 4.77 12.42
N TYR A 69 -0.76 3.82 13.29
CA TYR A 69 0.55 3.63 13.93
C TYR A 69 1.31 2.51 13.22
N LEU A 70 2.52 2.82 12.76
CA LEU A 70 3.44 1.87 12.14
C LEU A 70 4.51 1.52 13.17
N ILE A 71 4.49 0.30 13.69
CA ILE A 71 5.44 -0.18 14.70
C ILE A 71 6.52 -0.99 14.00
N SER A 72 7.78 -0.61 14.21
CA SER A 72 8.94 -1.28 13.61
C SER A 72 10.20 -1.01 14.41
N ASP A 73 11.08 -2.01 14.48
CA ASP A 73 12.42 -1.88 15.05
C ASP A 73 13.42 -1.23 14.06
N LYS A 74 13.00 -1.06 12.80
CA LYS A 74 13.84 -0.52 11.72
C LYS A 74 13.25 0.75 11.13
N ASP A 75 14.04 1.80 11.14
CA ASP A 75 13.73 3.00 10.37
C ASP A 75 14.04 2.77 8.88
N THR A 76 13.03 2.66 8.06
CA THR A 76 13.19 2.42 6.62
C THR A 76 12.66 3.59 5.80
N LYS A 77 13.23 3.79 4.61
CA LYS A 77 12.74 4.82 3.66
C LYS A 77 11.23 4.69 3.39
N ARG A 78 10.71 3.45 3.36
CA ARG A 78 9.28 3.20 3.14
C ARG A 78 8.41 3.75 4.27
N LEU A 79 8.84 3.57 5.52
CA LEU A 79 8.08 4.07 6.68
C LEU A 79 8.08 5.60 6.71
N LYS A 80 9.20 6.25 6.39
CA LYS A 80 9.26 7.71 6.26
C LYS A 80 8.32 8.25 5.19
N ILE A 81 8.28 7.61 4.02
CA ILE A 81 7.34 7.98 2.96
C ILE A 81 5.89 7.85 3.45
N MET A 82 5.57 6.78 4.17
CA MET A 82 4.21 6.59 4.73
C MET A 82 3.84 7.61 5.79
N GLU A 83 4.81 8.15 6.53
CA GLU A 83 4.61 9.20 7.53
C GLU A 83 4.39 10.57 6.87
N GLU A 84 5.19 10.90 5.86
CA GLU A 84 5.22 12.22 5.22
C GLU A 84 4.14 12.38 4.14
N GLU A 85 3.73 11.28 3.47
CA GLU A 85 2.92 11.35 2.28
C GLU A 85 1.54 10.70 2.48
N ASN A 86 0.50 11.43 2.10
CA ASN A 86 -0.90 10.95 2.14
C ASN A 86 -1.48 10.68 0.75
N ASP A 87 -0.87 11.22 -0.29
CA ASP A 87 -1.32 11.05 -1.67
C ASP A 87 -0.97 9.65 -2.19
N GLY A 88 -1.99 8.86 -2.56
CA GLY A 88 -1.81 7.50 -3.06
C GLY A 88 -1.00 7.43 -4.35
N TYR A 89 -1.08 8.46 -5.21
CA TYR A 89 -0.28 8.52 -6.44
C TYR A 89 1.20 8.68 -6.12
N LYS A 90 1.56 9.60 -5.24
CA LYS A 90 2.94 9.83 -4.81
C LYS A 90 3.52 8.62 -4.08
N ILE A 91 2.71 7.94 -3.25
CA ILE A 91 3.10 6.69 -2.60
C ILE A 91 3.39 5.61 -3.64
N SER A 92 2.55 5.48 -4.68
CA SER A 92 2.75 4.53 -5.77
C SER A 92 4.00 4.83 -6.58
N GLU A 93 4.27 6.10 -6.86
CA GLU A 93 5.49 6.56 -7.54
C GLU A 93 6.73 6.24 -6.70
N ALA A 94 6.68 6.49 -5.39
CA ALA A 94 7.76 6.16 -4.48
C ALA A 94 7.99 4.65 -4.37
N ASP A 95 6.93 3.84 -4.32
CA ASP A 95 7.02 2.38 -4.33
C ASP A 95 7.69 1.86 -5.61
N PHE A 96 7.31 2.43 -6.76
CA PHE A 96 7.95 2.16 -8.03
C PHE A 96 9.45 2.46 -8.02
N LYS A 97 9.84 3.64 -7.54
CA LYS A 97 11.25 4.05 -7.43
C LYS A 97 12.07 3.15 -6.48
N LEU A 98 11.45 2.66 -5.40
CA LEU A 98 12.11 1.79 -4.42
C LEU A 98 12.25 0.33 -4.86
N ARG A 99 11.26 -0.21 -5.59
CA ARG A 99 11.28 -1.62 -6.04
C ARG A 99 12.32 -1.89 -7.12
N GLY A 100 12.57 -0.94 -8.00
CA GLY A 100 13.47 -1.11 -9.12
C GLY A 100 12.94 -2.01 -10.24
N GLN A 101 13.71 -2.15 -11.33
CA GLN A 101 13.31 -2.88 -12.55
C GLN A 101 13.00 -4.37 -12.32
N GLY A 102 13.66 -5.01 -11.36
CA GLY A 102 13.56 -6.46 -11.14
C GLY A 102 12.19 -6.93 -10.65
N ASP A 103 11.49 -6.11 -9.87
CA ASP A 103 10.19 -6.48 -9.31
C ASP A 103 9.01 -6.11 -10.22
N LEU A 104 9.19 -5.13 -11.10
CA LEU A 104 8.14 -4.69 -12.04
C LEU A 104 7.83 -5.72 -13.12
N PHE A 105 8.83 -6.45 -13.55
CA PHE A 105 8.71 -7.44 -14.62
C PHE A 105 8.69 -8.87 -14.08
N GLY A 106 8.50 -9.03 -12.75
CA GLY A 106 8.44 -10.35 -12.11
C GLY A 106 9.70 -11.15 -12.38
N SER A 107 10.76 -10.93 -11.62
CA SER A 107 12.05 -11.65 -11.73
C SER A 107 11.95 -13.18 -11.59
N ARG A 108 10.74 -13.71 -11.47
CA ARG A 108 10.43 -15.15 -11.51
C ARG A 108 9.98 -15.66 -12.88
N GLN A 109 9.75 -14.81 -13.86
CA GLN A 109 9.62 -15.24 -15.25
C GLN A 109 10.94 -15.01 -15.97
N SER A 110 11.56 -16.10 -16.38
CA SER A 110 12.79 -16.20 -17.14
C SER A 110 12.86 -15.17 -18.27
N GLY A 111 13.71 -14.18 -18.13
CA GLY A 111 13.97 -13.14 -19.12
C GLY A 111 13.96 -11.76 -18.49
N ALA A 112 14.99 -11.42 -17.71
CA ALA A 112 15.23 -10.04 -17.32
C ALA A 112 15.35 -9.20 -18.59
N LEU A 113 14.35 -8.35 -18.86
CA LEU A 113 14.49 -7.29 -19.86
C LEU A 113 15.49 -6.27 -19.29
N SER A 114 16.78 -6.55 -19.42
CA SER A 114 17.80 -5.56 -19.20
C SER A 114 17.89 -4.72 -20.48
N PHE A 115 17.36 -3.54 -20.43
CA PHE A 115 17.63 -2.57 -21.50
C PHE A 115 19.12 -2.25 -21.49
N LYS A 116 19.79 -2.40 -22.63
CA LYS A 116 21.24 -2.16 -22.73
C LYS A 116 21.66 -0.71 -22.46
N LEU A 117 20.75 0.24 -22.62
CA LEU A 117 21.06 1.68 -22.62
C LEU A 117 20.12 2.51 -21.71
N SER A 118 19.01 1.97 -21.19
CA SER A 118 18.07 2.73 -20.38
C SER A 118 17.85 2.07 -19.00
N ASP A 119 17.70 2.90 -17.99
CA ASP A 119 17.28 2.50 -16.64
C ASP A 119 15.97 3.23 -16.34
N VAL A 120 14.86 2.48 -16.32
CA VAL A 120 13.51 3.03 -16.11
C VAL A 120 13.40 3.90 -14.84
N ARG A 121 14.28 3.70 -13.85
CA ARG A 121 14.30 4.53 -12.63
C ARG A 121 14.97 5.87 -12.85
N LYS A 122 16.07 5.88 -13.63
CA LYS A 122 16.82 7.09 -13.94
C LYS A 122 16.12 7.90 -15.03
N ASP A 123 15.46 7.18 -15.95
CA ASP A 123 14.86 7.74 -17.14
C ASP A 123 13.34 7.89 -16.99
N TYR A 124 12.80 7.85 -15.75
CA TYR A 124 11.36 7.93 -15.48
C TYR A 124 10.74 9.23 -16.03
N ASP A 125 11.41 10.35 -15.81
CA ASP A 125 10.94 11.66 -16.31
C ASP A 125 10.90 11.71 -17.83
N LEU A 126 11.86 11.04 -18.50
CA LEU A 126 11.86 10.88 -19.94
C LEU A 126 10.69 10.01 -20.42
N LEU A 127 10.37 8.95 -19.67
CA LEU A 127 9.27 8.04 -19.97
C LEU A 127 7.90 8.76 -19.87
N VAL A 128 7.73 9.60 -18.84
CA VAL A 128 6.55 10.45 -18.69
C VAL A 128 6.43 11.44 -19.86
N LYS A 129 7.52 12.10 -20.21
CA LYS A 129 7.55 13.04 -21.33
C LYS A 129 7.19 12.38 -22.68
N VAL A 130 7.80 11.22 -22.97
CA VAL A 130 7.49 10.45 -24.19
C VAL A 130 6.02 10.02 -24.23
N ARG A 131 5.45 9.58 -23.12
CA ARG A 131 4.02 9.27 -23.03
C ARG A 131 3.14 10.48 -23.37
N ASP A 132 3.49 11.63 -22.83
CA ASP A 132 2.71 12.85 -23.02
C ASP A 132 2.83 13.36 -24.48
N ASP A 133 4.03 13.30 -25.07
CA ASP A 133 4.27 13.58 -26.48
C ASP A 133 3.48 12.63 -27.42
N VAL A 134 3.44 11.34 -27.10
CA VAL A 134 2.65 10.34 -27.85
C VAL A 134 1.15 10.63 -27.75
N ASN A 135 0.66 11.01 -26.58
CA ASN A 135 -0.75 11.36 -26.39
C ASN A 135 -1.16 12.64 -27.16
N GLU A 136 -0.25 13.57 -27.40
CA GLU A 136 -0.49 14.73 -28.26
C GLU A 136 -0.53 14.37 -29.75
N LEU A 137 0.29 13.41 -30.17
CA LEU A 137 0.36 12.96 -31.57
C LEU A 137 -0.84 12.11 -32.02
N ILE A 138 -1.55 11.47 -31.07
CA ILE A 138 -2.69 10.58 -31.34
C ILE A 138 -4.03 11.36 -31.33
N LYS A 139 -4.04 12.60 -30.89
CA LYS A 139 -5.21 13.49 -30.97
C LYS A 139 -5.34 14.11 -32.36
#